data_5a11f2c3a6e224c113186b542d98ae59
#
_entry.id   5a11f2c3a6e224c113186b542d98ae59
#
_cell.length_a   1.000
_cell.length_b   1.000
_cell.length_c   1.000
_cell.angle_alpha   90.00
_cell.angle_beta   90.00
_cell.angle_gamma   90.00
#
_symmetry.space_group_name_H-M   'P 1'
#
loop_
_entity.id
_entity.type
_entity.pdbx_description
1 polymer ?
#
loop_
_entity_poly.entity_id
_entity_poly.type
_entity_poly.pdbx_seq_one_letter_code
_entity_poly.pdbx_strand_id
1 'polypeptide(L)'
;MPFQVSPGVLVKEIDLTNVVPAVSTSIGAIAGAFERGPVGEITAVSSEEDLVRIFGKPNGNNFETFFTASNFLQYGNALRVVRAESGIKNATSGGAGLLIKSDTHYQDNYSGGEASSGEWGARTAGTFGNSLGVSMCTSADAYEQTLDGIGAGEVSGTPAAGATTVSISAAGGSASNHYNVGDIVHFGEADGQQYEVTAISGADLTIRQLDNPNGGGLKSALTSGQAVRRRWKYYDLFDSAPGTSTFATGKGVTLDEMHIVVFDTTGDISGFRADTAGERTNAVLERYAFLSQHPNAKSPQGNANFYPDVIFRQSSFVYWLDHPSVLSNAGFPRTAGQSYANGNGTTGEITFSLSGGTDDYAITVGELDTAYNKFA
;
A
#
# COMPACT_ATOMS: atom_id res chain seq x y z
N MET A 1 54.96 -32.28 -38.06
CA MET A 1 54.17 -33.46 -38.42
C MET A 1 55.16 -34.60 -38.55
N PRO A 2 54.99 -35.71 -37.86
CA PRO A 2 55.86 -36.87 -38.08
C PRO A 2 55.57 -37.46 -39.48
N PHE A 3 56.62 -37.63 -40.24
CA PHE A 3 56.56 -38.16 -41.57
C PHE A 3 56.60 -39.68 -41.47
N GLN A 4 55.67 -40.39 -42.12
CA GLN A 4 55.61 -41.81 -42.13
C GLN A 4 56.62 -42.33 -43.23
N VAL A 5 57.67 -43.09 -42.83
CA VAL A 5 58.76 -43.42 -43.68
C VAL A 5 58.65 -44.90 -44.32
N SER A 6 57.57 -45.62 -43.97
CA SER A 6 57.27 -46.94 -44.50
C SER A 6 55.77 -47.12 -44.74
N PRO A 7 55.33 -48.02 -45.63
CA PRO A 7 53.91 -48.24 -45.85
C PRO A 7 53.22 -48.72 -44.56
N GLY A 8 52.34 -47.96 -44.05
CA GLY A 8 51.54 -48.24 -42.87
C GLY A 8 50.18 -47.53 -42.94
N VAL A 9 49.23 -48.01 -42.19
CA VAL A 9 47.88 -47.39 -42.10
C VAL A 9 47.91 -46.34 -41.00
N LEU A 10 47.70 -45.05 -41.33
CA LEU A 10 47.50 -43.98 -40.38
C LEU A 10 46.04 -43.99 -39.94
N VAL A 11 45.78 -44.58 -38.80
CA VAL A 11 44.44 -44.45 -38.16
C VAL A 11 44.39 -43.12 -37.39
N LYS A 12 43.58 -42.21 -37.87
CA LYS A 12 43.26 -40.99 -37.14
C LYS A 12 41.87 -41.17 -36.51
N GLU A 13 41.83 -41.33 -35.22
CA GLU A 13 40.55 -41.31 -34.46
C GLU A 13 40.05 -39.88 -34.45
N ILE A 14 38.91 -39.67 -35.07
CA ILE A 14 38.18 -38.40 -34.98
C ILE A 14 37.12 -38.64 -33.93
N ASP A 15 37.36 -38.12 -32.73
CA ASP A 15 36.35 -38.09 -31.68
C ASP A 15 35.25 -37.09 -32.09
N LEU A 16 34.13 -37.64 -32.55
CA LEU A 16 32.92 -36.87 -32.89
C LEU A 16 32.00 -36.65 -31.68
N THR A 17 32.41 -37.13 -30.50
CA THR A 17 31.62 -36.96 -29.28
C THR A 17 31.68 -35.55 -28.69
N ASN A 18 32.49 -34.65 -29.23
CA ASN A 18 32.63 -33.27 -28.73
C ASN A 18 31.86 -32.23 -29.52
N VAL A 19 30.95 -32.64 -30.39
CA VAL A 19 29.87 -31.75 -30.81
C VAL A 19 28.73 -31.92 -29.80
N VAL A 20 28.89 -31.32 -28.62
CA VAL A 20 27.71 -30.96 -27.82
C VAL A 20 26.96 -29.98 -28.72
N PRO A 21 25.81 -30.32 -29.29
CA PRO A 21 24.99 -29.33 -29.96
C PRO A 21 24.76 -28.27 -28.91
N ALA A 22 25.00 -27.00 -29.24
CA ALA A 22 24.55 -25.89 -28.38
C ALA A 22 23.08 -26.17 -28.13
N VAL A 23 22.78 -26.68 -26.94
CA VAL A 23 21.39 -26.89 -26.51
C VAL A 23 20.78 -25.50 -26.57
N SER A 24 19.99 -25.27 -27.60
CA SER A 24 19.17 -24.06 -27.63
C SER A 24 18.44 -24.04 -26.31
N THR A 25 18.64 -22.99 -25.51
CA THR A 25 17.95 -22.82 -24.25
C THR A 25 16.47 -23.02 -24.50
N SER A 26 15.93 -24.16 -24.03
CA SER A 26 14.51 -24.46 -24.20
C SER A 26 13.74 -23.42 -23.39
N ILE A 27 13.01 -22.56 -24.09
CA ILE A 27 12.11 -21.62 -23.47
C ILE A 27 10.81 -22.36 -23.15
N GLY A 28 10.49 -22.51 -21.88
CA GLY A 28 9.21 -23.05 -21.43
C GLY A 28 8.13 -21.99 -21.45
N ALA A 29 6.89 -22.40 -21.62
CA ALA A 29 5.72 -21.53 -21.52
C ALA A 29 4.64 -22.23 -20.67
N ILE A 30 4.07 -21.52 -19.73
CA ILE A 30 2.96 -22.00 -18.90
C ILE A 30 1.93 -20.89 -18.68
N ALA A 31 0.66 -21.27 -18.79
CA ALA A 31 -0.45 -20.40 -18.44
C ALA A 31 -1.36 -21.10 -17.42
N GLY A 32 -1.94 -20.34 -16.49
CA GLY A 32 -2.86 -20.90 -15.51
C GLY A 32 -3.13 -19.99 -14.33
N ALA A 33 -3.67 -20.57 -13.27
CA ALA A 33 -4.00 -19.86 -12.03
C ALA A 33 -2.76 -19.69 -11.14
N PHE A 34 -2.57 -18.48 -10.62
CA PHE A 34 -1.56 -18.14 -9.64
C PHE A 34 -2.17 -17.25 -8.56
N GLU A 35 -1.55 -17.22 -7.37
CA GLU A 35 -2.02 -16.44 -6.23
C GLU A 35 -1.97 -14.93 -6.52
N ARG A 36 -0.91 -14.46 -7.15
CA ARG A 36 -0.67 -13.04 -7.45
C ARG A 36 0.10 -12.86 -8.75
N GLY A 37 0.53 -11.64 -9.05
CA GLY A 37 1.31 -11.31 -10.24
C GLY A 37 0.48 -10.73 -11.38
N PRO A 38 1.16 -10.27 -12.46
CA PRO A 38 0.50 -9.70 -13.63
C PRO A 38 -0.48 -10.67 -14.28
N VAL A 39 -1.62 -10.14 -14.76
CA VAL A 39 -2.70 -10.92 -15.35
C VAL A 39 -2.70 -10.76 -16.87
N GLY A 40 -2.78 -11.85 -17.59
CA GLY A 40 -2.87 -11.83 -19.07
C GLY A 40 -1.63 -11.25 -19.77
N GLU A 41 -0.49 -11.20 -19.08
CA GLU A 41 0.77 -10.65 -19.58
C GLU A 41 1.90 -11.67 -19.45
N ILE A 42 2.78 -11.73 -20.44
CA ILE A 42 3.92 -12.64 -20.42
C ILE A 42 4.97 -12.14 -19.45
N THR A 43 5.23 -12.91 -18.42
CA THR A 43 6.26 -12.61 -17.43
C THR A 43 7.39 -13.63 -17.53
N ALA A 44 8.63 -13.17 -17.68
CA ALA A 44 9.80 -14.04 -17.68
C ALA A 44 10.19 -14.40 -16.24
N VAL A 45 10.45 -15.67 -16.01
CA VAL A 45 10.86 -16.25 -14.72
C VAL A 45 12.08 -17.10 -14.93
N SER A 46 13.11 -16.89 -14.11
CA SER A 46 14.41 -17.55 -14.26
C SER A 46 14.72 -18.59 -13.17
N SER A 47 14.00 -18.55 -12.06
CA SER A 47 14.18 -19.42 -10.90
C SER A 47 12.88 -19.64 -10.15
N GLU A 48 12.82 -20.65 -9.30
CA GLU A 48 11.69 -20.88 -8.40
C GLU A 48 11.51 -19.71 -7.40
N GLU A 49 12.60 -19.09 -6.96
CA GLU A 49 12.57 -17.91 -6.10
C GLU A 49 11.87 -16.74 -6.80
N ASP A 50 12.18 -16.49 -8.08
CA ASP A 50 11.48 -15.50 -8.90
C ASP A 50 10.00 -15.85 -9.07
N LEU A 51 9.68 -17.13 -9.28
CA LEU A 51 8.30 -17.60 -9.40
C LEU A 51 7.50 -17.28 -8.13
N VAL A 52 8.06 -17.61 -6.96
CA VAL A 52 7.42 -17.30 -5.65
C VAL A 52 7.30 -15.79 -5.43
N ARG A 53 8.33 -15.04 -5.74
CA ARG A 53 8.35 -13.59 -5.56
C ARG A 53 7.28 -12.89 -6.40
N ILE A 54 7.09 -13.30 -7.66
CA ILE A 54 6.18 -12.67 -8.61
C ILE A 54 4.75 -13.24 -8.46
N PHE A 55 4.62 -14.57 -8.46
CA PHE A 55 3.34 -15.25 -8.57
C PHE A 55 2.79 -15.84 -7.26
N GLY A 56 3.51 -15.65 -6.15
CA GLY A 56 3.11 -16.14 -4.83
C GLY A 56 3.49 -17.59 -4.59
N LYS A 57 2.99 -18.12 -3.48
CA LYS A 57 3.27 -19.49 -3.04
C LYS A 57 2.21 -20.48 -3.57
N PRO A 58 2.54 -21.76 -3.65
CA PRO A 58 1.52 -22.77 -3.96
C PRO A 58 0.51 -22.89 -2.84
N ASN A 59 -0.75 -23.03 -3.21
CA ASN A 59 -1.86 -23.32 -2.31
C ASN A 59 -2.73 -24.46 -2.87
N GLY A 60 -3.78 -24.86 -2.15
CA GLY A 60 -4.66 -25.97 -2.54
C GLY A 60 -5.37 -25.79 -3.90
N ASN A 61 -5.40 -24.57 -4.45
CA ASN A 61 -6.12 -24.25 -5.68
C ASN A 61 -5.20 -24.02 -6.90
N ASN A 62 -3.91 -23.76 -6.69
CA ASN A 62 -2.96 -23.44 -7.77
C ASN A 62 -1.74 -24.38 -7.83
N PHE A 63 -1.68 -25.39 -6.94
CA PHE A 63 -0.49 -26.23 -6.77
C PHE A 63 -0.08 -26.95 -8.06
N GLU A 64 -1.01 -27.39 -8.89
CA GLU A 64 -0.72 -28.09 -10.15
C GLU A 64 0.04 -27.19 -11.11
N THR A 65 -0.43 -25.96 -11.33
CA THR A 65 0.22 -24.96 -12.18
C THR A 65 1.57 -24.56 -11.60
N PHE A 66 1.60 -24.28 -10.29
CA PHE A 66 2.82 -23.84 -9.61
C PHE A 66 3.92 -24.88 -9.68
N PHE A 67 3.64 -26.14 -9.30
CA PHE A 67 4.67 -27.20 -9.33
C PHE A 67 5.06 -27.63 -10.73
N THR A 68 4.19 -27.47 -11.72
CA THR A 68 4.56 -27.66 -13.12
C THR A 68 5.61 -26.63 -13.56
N ALA A 69 5.41 -25.35 -13.19
CA ALA A 69 6.37 -24.28 -13.44
C ALA A 69 7.69 -24.49 -12.65
N SER A 70 7.60 -24.83 -11.36
CA SER A 70 8.74 -25.08 -10.49
C SER A 70 9.58 -26.25 -11.00
N ASN A 71 8.96 -27.37 -11.40
CA ASN A 71 9.66 -28.52 -11.96
C ASN A 71 10.42 -28.17 -13.25
N PHE A 72 9.86 -27.32 -14.12
CA PHE A 72 10.59 -26.85 -15.30
C PHE A 72 11.83 -26.05 -14.91
N LEU A 73 11.70 -25.17 -13.90
CA LEU A 73 12.78 -24.29 -13.44
C LEU A 73 13.94 -25.05 -12.74
N GLN A 74 13.73 -26.30 -12.34
CA GLN A 74 14.83 -27.15 -11.84
C GLN A 74 15.80 -27.58 -12.94
N TYR A 75 15.36 -27.59 -14.20
CA TYR A 75 16.16 -28.04 -15.37
C TYR A 75 16.41 -26.92 -16.37
N GLY A 76 15.64 -25.82 -16.31
CA GLY A 76 15.73 -24.67 -17.22
C GLY A 76 15.67 -23.37 -16.47
N ASN A 77 16.15 -22.29 -17.07
CA ASN A 77 16.18 -20.94 -16.51
C ASN A 77 15.42 -19.91 -17.36
N ALA A 78 14.64 -20.36 -18.32
CA ALA A 78 13.89 -19.49 -19.24
C ALA A 78 12.44 -19.97 -19.32
N LEU A 79 11.62 -19.58 -18.34
CA LEU A 79 10.20 -19.85 -18.31
C LEU A 79 9.42 -18.56 -18.57
N ARG A 80 8.42 -18.62 -19.45
CA ARG A 80 7.44 -17.57 -19.66
C ARG A 80 6.13 -18.00 -19.02
N VAL A 81 5.64 -17.16 -18.11
CA VAL A 81 4.43 -17.43 -17.33
C VAL A 81 3.37 -16.42 -17.70
N VAL A 82 2.12 -16.86 -17.89
CA VAL A 82 0.93 -16.01 -18.01
C VAL A 82 -0.05 -16.42 -16.94
N ARG A 83 -0.39 -15.50 -16.04
CA ARG A 83 -1.53 -15.67 -15.14
C ARG A 83 -2.80 -15.48 -15.95
N ALA A 84 -3.64 -16.52 -16.01
CA ALA A 84 -4.87 -16.48 -16.79
C ALA A 84 -5.82 -15.40 -16.24
N GLU A 85 -6.51 -14.71 -17.14
CA GLU A 85 -7.56 -13.75 -16.80
C GLU A 85 -8.84 -14.52 -16.54
N SER A 86 -9.34 -14.45 -15.33
CA SER A 86 -10.59 -15.05 -14.87
C SER A 86 -11.42 -13.99 -14.14
N GLY A 87 -12.32 -14.35 -13.24
CA GLY A 87 -13.11 -13.42 -12.42
C GLY A 87 -12.33 -12.67 -11.33
N ILE A 88 -10.99 -12.63 -11.41
CA ILE A 88 -10.13 -11.97 -10.44
C ILE A 88 -10.24 -10.46 -10.48
N LYS A 89 -10.12 -9.80 -9.30
CA LYS A 89 -10.14 -8.35 -9.16
C LYS A 89 -9.11 -7.89 -8.14
N ASN A 90 -8.57 -6.69 -8.37
CA ASN A 90 -7.78 -5.97 -7.36
C ASN A 90 -8.74 -5.37 -6.32
N ALA A 91 -8.37 -5.40 -5.05
CA ALA A 91 -9.09 -4.67 -4.01
C ALA A 91 -9.00 -3.16 -4.24
N THR A 92 -10.04 -2.42 -3.89
CA THR A 92 -10.11 -0.96 -4.03
C THR A 92 -10.67 -0.30 -2.79
N SER A 93 -10.41 0.99 -2.58
CA SER A 93 -10.97 1.75 -1.45
C SER A 93 -12.47 1.94 -1.57
N GLY A 94 -13.03 1.91 -2.78
CA GLY A 94 -14.47 1.91 -3.02
C GLY A 94 -15.16 0.56 -2.80
N GLY A 95 -14.42 -0.53 -2.60
CA GLY A 95 -14.94 -1.85 -2.23
C GLY A 95 -15.56 -2.69 -3.35
N ALA A 96 -15.69 -2.16 -4.57
CA ALA A 96 -16.26 -2.90 -5.70
C ALA A 96 -15.27 -3.83 -6.41
N GLY A 97 -13.99 -3.62 -6.17
CA GLY A 97 -12.91 -4.28 -6.89
C GLY A 97 -12.83 -3.86 -8.35
N LEU A 98 -11.63 -3.79 -8.89
CA LEU A 98 -11.34 -3.40 -10.27
C LEU A 98 -10.26 -4.35 -10.82
N LEU A 99 -10.31 -4.76 -12.08
CA LEU A 99 -9.23 -5.53 -12.66
C LEU A 99 -8.15 -4.60 -13.23
N ILE A 100 -7.01 -4.54 -12.58
CA ILE A 100 -5.78 -3.90 -13.08
C ILE A 100 -4.78 -5.03 -13.37
N LYS A 101 -4.56 -5.31 -14.66
CA LYS A 101 -3.80 -6.49 -15.09
C LYS A 101 -2.31 -6.37 -14.84
N SER A 102 -1.75 -5.18 -15.06
CA SER A 102 -0.31 -4.87 -14.97
C SER A 102 -0.09 -3.37 -14.88
N ASP A 103 1.18 -2.98 -14.69
CA ASP A 103 1.59 -1.57 -14.70
C ASP A 103 1.26 -0.89 -16.04
N THR A 104 1.46 -1.59 -17.16
CA THR A 104 1.10 -1.09 -18.49
C THR A 104 -0.40 -0.86 -18.60
N HIS A 105 -1.21 -1.83 -18.17
CA HIS A 105 -2.67 -1.69 -18.19
C HIS A 105 -3.14 -0.54 -17.29
N TYR A 106 -2.50 -0.33 -16.13
CA TYR A 106 -2.79 0.82 -15.28
C TYR A 106 -2.46 2.15 -15.99
N GLN A 107 -1.28 2.25 -16.60
CA GLN A 107 -0.86 3.47 -17.31
C GLN A 107 -1.81 3.82 -18.46
N ASP A 108 -2.26 2.84 -19.23
CA ASP A 108 -3.10 3.05 -20.39
C ASP A 108 -4.56 3.41 -20.04
N ASN A 109 -5.06 2.94 -18.89
CA ASN A 109 -6.49 3.04 -18.57
C ASN A 109 -6.82 3.86 -17.32
N TYR A 110 -5.92 3.93 -16.32
CA TYR A 110 -6.25 4.44 -14.98
C TYR A 110 -5.30 5.52 -14.47
N SER A 111 -4.19 5.80 -15.15
CA SER A 111 -3.20 6.81 -14.71
C SER A 111 -3.76 8.23 -14.68
N GLY A 112 -4.85 8.49 -15.38
CA GLY A 112 -5.58 9.77 -15.38
C GLY A 112 -6.67 9.87 -14.31
N GLY A 113 -6.88 8.81 -13.53
CA GLY A 113 -7.92 8.70 -12.52
C GLY A 113 -9.04 7.74 -12.89
N GLU A 114 -9.61 7.09 -11.89
CA GLU A 114 -10.75 6.17 -12.02
C GLU A 114 -11.72 6.39 -10.84
N ALA A 115 -12.70 7.29 -11.03
CA ALA A 115 -13.57 7.82 -9.98
C ALA A 115 -14.60 6.82 -9.43
N SER A 116 -14.84 5.67 -10.10
CA SER A 116 -15.91 4.74 -9.70
C SER A 116 -15.47 3.69 -8.69
N SER A 117 -14.17 3.49 -8.53
CA SER A 117 -13.60 2.43 -7.69
C SER A 117 -12.94 2.93 -6.41
N GLY A 118 -13.01 4.23 -6.15
CA GLY A 118 -12.39 4.88 -5.01
C GLY A 118 -10.98 5.40 -5.31
N GLU A 119 -10.28 5.84 -4.28
CA GLU A 119 -9.02 6.59 -4.39
C GLU A 119 -7.80 5.70 -4.59
N TRP A 120 -7.87 4.46 -4.10
CA TRP A 120 -6.75 3.52 -4.06
C TRP A 120 -7.14 2.15 -4.58
N GLY A 121 -6.24 1.50 -5.29
CA GLY A 121 -6.36 0.11 -5.73
C GLY A 121 -5.13 -0.70 -5.32
N ALA A 122 -5.34 -1.97 -4.98
CA ALA A 122 -4.22 -2.88 -4.76
C ALA A 122 -3.44 -3.12 -6.07
N ARG A 123 -2.12 -3.20 -5.99
CA ARG A 123 -1.27 -3.44 -7.18
C ARG A 123 -1.41 -4.86 -7.72
N THR A 124 -1.77 -5.78 -6.86
CA THR A 124 -1.95 -7.19 -7.22
C THR A 124 -3.42 -7.56 -7.18
N ALA A 125 -3.92 -8.19 -8.24
CA ALA A 125 -5.27 -8.75 -8.28
C ALA A 125 -5.36 -10.00 -7.40
N GLY A 126 -6.46 -10.11 -6.64
CA GLY A 126 -6.73 -11.19 -5.71
C GLY A 126 -7.14 -10.67 -4.32
N THR A 127 -7.47 -11.60 -3.44
CA THR A 127 -7.86 -11.33 -2.04
C THR A 127 -6.73 -10.73 -1.20
N PHE A 128 -5.47 -10.90 -1.62
CA PHE A 128 -4.29 -10.30 -0.99
C PHE A 128 -4.46 -8.80 -0.73
N GLY A 129 -5.06 -8.07 -1.69
CA GLY A 129 -5.28 -6.64 -1.57
C GLY A 129 -6.28 -6.22 -0.49
N ASN A 130 -7.12 -7.13 0.00
CA ASN A 130 -8.13 -6.84 1.02
C ASN A 130 -7.50 -6.55 2.41
N SER A 131 -6.22 -6.92 2.60
CA SER A 131 -5.46 -6.59 3.80
C SER A 131 -4.83 -5.20 3.77
N LEU A 132 -4.88 -4.50 2.65
CA LEU A 132 -4.21 -3.21 2.51
C LEU A 132 -5.05 -2.07 3.07
N GLY A 133 -4.37 -1.12 3.71
CA GLY A 133 -4.91 0.18 4.07
C GLY A 133 -3.96 1.29 3.70
N VAL A 134 -4.50 2.47 3.44
CA VAL A 134 -3.74 3.69 3.13
C VAL A 134 -4.19 4.80 4.05
N SER A 135 -3.27 5.42 4.78
CA SER A 135 -3.53 6.59 5.63
C SER A 135 -2.77 7.79 5.10
N MET A 136 -3.46 8.92 4.94
CA MET A 136 -2.94 10.15 4.38
C MET A 136 -3.04 11.28 5.40
N CYS A 137 -1.91 11.85 5.77
CA CYS A 137 -1.82 13.06 6.58
C CYS A 137 -1.55 14.25 5.65
N THR A 138 -2.55 15.11 5.46
CA THR A 138 -2.57 16.12 4.41
C THR A 138 -2.32 17.55 4.91
N SER A 139 -2.12 17.73 6.21
CA SER A 139 -1.87 19.04 6.82
C SER A 139 -1.17 18.92 8.17
N ALA A 140 -0.65 20.05 8.67
CA ALA A 140 -0.07 20.11 10.01
C ALA A 140 -1.11 19.81 11.10
N ASP A 141 -2.36 20.27 10.94
CA ASP A 141 -3.45 20.00 11.90
C ASP A 141 -3.88 18.53 11.88
N ALA A 142 -3.77 17.85 10.73
CA ALA A 142 -3.98 16.42 10.64
C ALA A 142 -2.87 15.64 11.36
N TYR A 143 -1.64 16.13 11.30
CA TYR A 143 -0.48 15.51 11.94
C TYR A 143 -0.52 15.63 13.46
N GLU A 144 -0.75 16.84 13.96
CA GLU A 144 -0.86 17.15 15.37
C GLU A 144 -1.70 18.41 15.59
N GLN A 145 -2.68 18.35 16.48
CA GLN A 145 -3.53 19.48 16.84
C GLN A 145 -3.84 19.47 18.34
N THR A 146 -3.83 20.65 18.96
CA THR A 146 -4.38 20.83 20.31
C THR A 146 -5.80 21.35 20.20
N LEU A 147 -6.74 20.60 20.75
CA LEU A 147 -8.16 20.89 20.79
C LEU A 147 -8.48 21.50 22.16
N ASP A 148 -8.80 22.79 22.18
CA ASP A 148 -9.04 23.60 23.38
C ASP A 148 -10.22 24.54 23.16
N GLY A 149 -11.12 24.59 24.13
CA GLY A 149 -12.33 25.41 24.09
C GLY A 149 -13.62 24.62 23.84
N ILE A 150 -14.74 25.21 24.28
CA ILE A 150 -16.06 24.59 24.20
C ILE A 150 -16.45 24.34 22.74
N GLY A 151 -16.72 23.07 22.42
CA GLY A 151 -17.06 22.64 21.08
C GLY A 151 -15.85 22.37 20.18
N ALA A 152 -14.61 22.54 20.66
CA ALA A 152 -13.38 22.26 19.93
C ALA A 152 -12.83 20.84 20.17
N GLY A 153 -13.48 20.02 20.99
CA GLY A 153 -13.08 18.65 21.26
C GLY A 153 -12.33 18.44 22.57
N GLU A 154 -12.49 19.34 23.56
CA GLU A 154 -11.93 19.20 24.91
C GLU A 154 -12.68 18.14 25.74
N VAL A 155 -12.09 17.73 26.87
CA VAL A 155 -12.70 16.78 27.82
C VAL A 155 -14.01 17.35 28.38
N SER A 156 -15.07 16.56 28.32
CA SER A 156 -16.38 16.85 28.96
C SER A 156 -16.54 15.96 30.19
N GLY A 157 -16.98 16.58 31.31
CA GLY A 157 -17.12 15.87 32.57
C GLY A 157 -15.79 15.61 33.28
N THR A 158 -15.78 14.66 34.21
CA THR A 158 -14.62 14.35 35.08
C THR A 158 -14.38 12.85 35.12
N PRO A 159 -13.90 12.25 34.00
CA PRO A 159 -13.65 10.82 33.99
C PRO A 159 -12.55 10.44 34.99
N ALA A 160 -12.81 9.36 35.77
CA ALA A 160 -11.92 8.90 36.83
C ALA A 160 -10.72 8.13 36.25
N ALA A 161 -9.68 7.99 37.05
CA ALA A 161 -8.58 7.05 36.74
C ALA A 161 -9.14 5.65 36.49
N GLY A 162 -8.61 4.95 35.46
CA GLY A 162 -9.09 3.65 35.00
C GLY A 162 -10.23 3.69 33.99
N ALA A 163 -10.84 4.86 33.73
CA ALA A 163 -11.88 4.98 32.73
C ALA A 163 -11.34 4.68 31.32
N THR A 164 -12.06 3.84 30.59
CA THR A 164 -11.75 3.50 29.19
C THR A 164 -12.56 4.33 28.19
N THR A 165 -13.44 5.20 28.69
CA THR A 165 -14.25 6.10 27.89
C THR A 165 -14.07 7.53 28.40
N VAL A 166 -13.86 8.46 27.47
CA VAL A 166 -13.73 9.89 27.72
C VAL A 166 -14.74 10.62 26.86
N SER A 167 -15.64 11.34 27.49
CA SER A 167 -16.59 12.18 26.76
C SER A 167 -15.93 13.50 26.34
N ILE A 168 -16.27 13.97 25.15
CA ILE A 168 -15.69 15.15 24.50
C ILE A 168 -16.80 16.21 24.31
N SER A 169 -16.51 17.46 24.60
CA SER A 169 -17.36 18.57 24.25
C SER A 169 -17.08 18.98 22.80
N ALA A 170 -17.85 18.45 21.87
CA ALA A 170 -17.68 18.72 20.45
C ALA A 170 -18.86 19.49 19.87
N ALA A 171 -18.59 20.39 18.94
CA ALA A 171 -19.64 21.06 18.16
C ALA A 171 -20.46 19.99 17.41
N GLY A 172 -21.80 20.11 17.51
CA GLY A 172 -22.70 19.09 16.93
C GLY A 172 -22.85 17.83 17.77
N GLY A 173 -22.22 17.75 18.95
CA GLY A 173 -22.35 16.63 19.89
C GLY A 173 -21.69 15.32 19.45
N SER A 174 -20.82 15.35 18.45
CA SER A 174 -20.09 14.18 17.97
C SER A 174 -18.58 14.37 18.06
N ALA A 175 -17.91 13.41 18.72
CA ALA A 175 -16.45 13.39 18.80
C ALA A 175 -15.81 13.09 17.41
N SER A 176 -16.54 12.43 16.51
CA SER A 176 -16.07 12.17 15.13
C SER A 176 -15.88 13.44 14.27
N ASN A 177 -16.32 14.59 14.76
CA ASN A 177 -16.03 15.87 14.11
C ASN A 177 -14.56 16.30 14.30
N HIS A 178 -13.86 15.73 15.29
CA HIS A 178 -12.51 16.13 15.68
C HIS A 178 -11.52 14.95 15.76
N TYR A 179 -12.01 13.71 15.86
CA TYR A 179 -11.19 12.51 16.07
C TYR A 179 -11.54 11.41 15.09
N ASN A 180 -10.54 10.61 14.75
CA ASN A 180 -10.70 9.35 14.01
C ASN A 180 -10.33 8.17 14.90
N VAL A 181 -10.88 7.00 14.58
CA VAL A 181 -10.42 5.75 15.18
C VAL A 181 -8.97 5.50 14.77
N GLY A 182 -8.11 5.26 15.76
CA GLY A 182 -6.68 5.13 15.57
C GLY A 182 -5.88 6.39 15.94
N ASP A 183 -6.48 7.56 16.11
CA ASP A 183 -5.79 8.76 16.59
C ASP A 183 -5.09 8.49 17.93
N ILE A 184 -3.95 9.12 18.10
CA ILE A 184 -3.23 9.14 19.37
C ILE A 184 -3.58 10.42 20.11
N VAL A 185 -4.10 10.27 21.32
CA VAL A 185 -4.51 11.40 22.16
C VAL A 185 -3.70 11.47 23.44
N HIS A 186 -3.46 12.71 23.90
CA HIS A 186 -2.78 13.03 25.15
C HIS A 186 -3.61 14.08 25.89
N PHE A 187 -3.99 13.78 27.12
CA PHE A 187 -4.86 14.63 27.95
C PHE A 187 -4.09 15.57 28.89
N GLY A 188 -2.77 15.70 28.74
CA GLY A 188 -1.98 16.57 29.61
C GLY A 188 -1.66 15.97 30.98
N GLU A 189 -1.76 14.66 31.14
CA GLU A 189 -1.34 13.95 32.35
C GLU A 189 0.16 14.14 32.60
N ALA A 190 0.55 14.25 33.87
CA ALA A 190 1.92 14.62 34.27
C ALA A 190 2.99 13.62 33.81
N ASP A 191 2.61 12.35 33.63
CA ASP A 191 3.50 11.29 33.15
C ASP A 191 3.60 11.21 31.60
N GLY A 192 2.87 12.08 30.89
CA GLY A 192 2.89 12.14 29.44
C GLY A 192 2.20 10.96 28.76
N GLN A 193 1.30 10.26 29.47
CA GLN A 193 0.59 9.10 28.95
C GLN A 193 -0.16 9.41 27.65
N GLN A 194 0.02 8.53 26.65
CA GLN A 194 -0.67 8.57 25.38
C GLN A 194 -1.68 7.42 25.30
N TYR A 195 -2.77 7.69 24.58
CA TYR A 195 -3.84 6.72 24.37
C TYR A 195 -4.19 6.64 22.88
N GLU A 196 -4.54 5.47 22.42
CA GLU A 196 -5.13 5.26 21.09
C GLU A 196 -6.65 5.30 21.21
N VAL A 197 -7.30 6.02 20.31
CA VAL A 197 -8.77 6.01 20.15
C VAL A 197 -9.16 4.72 19.44
N THR A 198 -9.86 3.82 20.11
CA THR A 198 -10.25 2.51 19.56
C THR A 198 -11.68 2.49 19.03
N ALA A 199 -12.55 3.37 19.52
CA ALA A 199 -13.91 3.54 19.00
C ALA A 199 -14.43 4.96 19.33
N ILE A 200 -15.39 5.41 18.54
CA ILE A 200 -16.08 6.69 18.72
C ILE A 200 -17.58 6.42 18.69
N SER A 201 -18.30 6.90 19.70
CA SER A 201 -19.75 6.76 19.79
C SER A 201 -20.37 8.05 20.32
N GLY A 202 -21.04 8.80 19.45
CA GLY A 202 -21.57 10.12 19.82
C GLY A 202 -20.45 11.06 20.27
N ALA A 203 -20.52 11.54 21.51
CA ALA A 203 -19.51 12.39 22.13
C ALA A 203 -18.37 11.63 22.81
N ASP A 204 -18.41 10.29 22.82
CA ASP A 204 -17.51 9.47 23.60
C ASP A 204 -16.38 8.86 22.75
N LEU A 205 -15.16 9.00 23.25
CA LEU A 205 -13.98 8.29 22.77
C LEU A 205 -13.75 7.05 23.66
N THR A 206 -13.69 5.86 23.07
CA THR A 206 -13.14 4.70 23.75
C THR A 206 -11.63 4.71 23.51
N ILE A 207 -10.86 4.60 24.60
CA ILE A 207 -9.42 4.74 24.59
C ILE A 207 -8.72 3.52 25.19
N ARG A 208 -7.48 3.28 24.76
CA ARG A 208 -6.55 2.35 25.40
C ARG A 208 -5.17 2.98 25.54
N GLN A 209 -4.42 2.58 26.55
CA GLN A 209 -3.03 3.03 26.70
C GLN A 209 -2.18 2.55 25.53
N LEU A 210 -1.43 3.44 24.92
CA LEU A 210 -0.61 3.14 23.73
C LEU A 210 0.53 2.16 24.04
N ASP A 211 1.10 2.27 25.23
CA ASP A 211 2.24 1.48 25.73
C ASP A 211 1.85 0.17 26.45
N ASN A 212 0.55 -0.09 26.58
CA ASN A 212 0.06 -1.28 27.29
C ASN A 212 -0.65 -2.24 26.31
N PRO A 213 -0.01 -3.36 25.93
CA PRO A 213 -0.57 -4.32 24.99
C PRO A 213 -1.87 -4.99 25.48
N ASN A 214 -2.10 -5.00 26.80
CA ASN A 214 -3.34 -5.53 27.39
C ASN A 214 -4.45 -4.48 27.51
N GLY A 215 -4.23 -3.29 26.93
CA GLY A 215 -5.14 -2.15 27.08
C GLY A 215 -4.97 -1.47 28.43
N GLY A 216 -5.92 -0.62 28.78
CA GLY A 216 -5.96 0.12 30.03
C GLY A 216 -6.63 1.46 29.80
N GLY A 217 -7.34 1.95 30.82
CA GLY A 217 -7.93 3.25 30.83
C GLY A 217 -7.00 4.36 31.31
N LEU A 218 -7.56 5.51 31.60
CA LEU A 218 -6.84 6.69 32.09
C LEU A 218 -5.96 6.35 33.28
N LYS A 219 -4.72 6.83 33.29
CA LYS A 219 -3.84 6.71 34.45
C LYS A 219 -4.21 7.65 35.57
N SER A 220 -4.73 8.83 35.22
CA SER A 220 -5.17 9.85 36.15
C SER A 220 -6.58 10.30 35.85
N ALA A 221 -7.28 10.85 36.86
CA ALA A 221 -8.58 11.50 36.63
C ALA A 221 -8.40 12.78 35.82
N LEU A 222 -9.31 13.06 34.89
CA LEU A 222 -9.31 14.28 34.11
C LEU A 222 -10.34 15.29 34.64
N THR A 223 -10.22 16.52 34.22
CA THR A 223 -11.15 17.61 34.55
C THR A 223 -11.88 18.12 33.31
N SER A 224 -13.11 18.59 33.49
CA SER A 224 -13.88 19.20 32.40
C SER A 224 -13.18 20.45 31.88
N GLY A 225 -13.16 20.61 30.55
CA GLY A 225 -12.47 21.73 29.89
C GLY A 225 -10.96 21.50 29.69
N GLN A 226 -10.49 20.30 29.97
CA GLN A 226 -9.08 19.96 29.74
C GLN A 226 -8.83 19.79 28.25
N ALA A 227 -7.83 20.51 27.72
CA ALA A 227 -7.43 20.42 26.32
C ALA A 227 -6.92 19.03 25.96
N VAL A 228 -7.22 18.59 24.76
CA VAL A 228 -6.76 17.30 24.23
C VAL A 228 -5.80 17.55 23.07
N ARG A 229 -4.60 16.98 23.15
CA ARG A 229 -3.66 16.96 22.05
C ARG A 229 -3.90 15.70 21.25
N ARG A 230 -4.35 15.87 20.01
CA ARG A 230 -4.57 14.79 19.05
C ARG A 230 -3.37 14.70 18.11
N ARG A 231 -2.96 13.48 17.75
CA ARG A 231 -1.92 13.17 16.76
C ARG A 231 -2.39 12.10 15.82
N TRP A 232 -1.96 12.20 14.57
CA TRP A 232 -2.15 11.15 13.59
C TRP A 232 -1.56 9.82 14.07
N LYS A 233 -2.23 8.71 13.76
CA LYS A 233 -1.80 7.35 14.17
C LYS A 233 -0.32 7.05 13.88
N TYR A 234 0.21 7.57 12.79
CA TYR A 234 1.57 7.30 12.30
C TYR A 234 2.53 8.49 12.43
N TYR A 235 2.22 9.47 13.28
CA TYR A 235 2.99 10.70 13.42
C TYR A 235 4.47 10.45 13.76
N ASP A 236 4.78 9.42 14.53
CA ASP A 236 6.12 9.07 15.00
C ASP A 236 7.01 8.40 13.92
N LEU A 237 6.47 8.12 12.74
CA LEU A 237 7.23 7.63 11.59
C LEU A 237 7.84 8.75 10.74
N PHE A 238 7.56 10.00 11.06
CA PHE A 238 7.96 11.18 10.29
C PHE A 238 8.60 12.23 11.17
N ASP A 239 9.60 12.94 10.63
CA ASP A 239 10.40 13.91 11.39
C ASP A 239 9.63 15.19 11.73
N SER A 240 8.64 15.56 10.93
CA SER A 240 7.81 16.75 11.15
C SER A 240 6.49 16.67 10.38
N ALA A 241 5.57 17.57 10.71
CA ALA A 241 4.31 17.72 9.98
C ALA A 241 4.53 18.14 8.51
N PRO A 242 3.62 17.76 7.59
CA PRO A 242 3.65 18.24 6.22
C PRO A 242 3.31 19.73 6.17
N GLY A 243 3.89 20.46 5.23
CA GLY A 243 3.74 21.91 5.12
C GLY A 243 3.75 22.40 3.68
N THR A 244 4.73 23.22 3.37
CA THR A 244 4.91 23.80 2.03
C THR A 244 6.27 23.40 1.47
N SER A 245 6.27 22.73 0.33
CA SER A 245 7.49 22.31 -0.32
C SER A 245 8.30 23.50 -0.86
N THR A 246 9.60 23.30 -1.03
CA THR A 246 10.48 24.30 -1.67
C THR A 246 9.98 24.63 -3.08
N PHE A 247 9.45 23.65 -3.80
CA PHE A 247 8.88 23.84 -5.13
C PHE A 247 7.67 24.79 -5.08
N ALA A 248 6.71 24.50 -4.19
CA ALA A 248 5.51 25.32 -4.03
C ALA A 248 5.85 26.74 -3.58
N THR A 249 6.78 26.91 -2.62
CA THR A 249 7.30 28.20 -2.20
C THR A 249 7.86 29.00 -3.39
N GLY A 250 8.64 28.36 -4.26
CA GLY A 250 9.18 28.98 -5.48
C GLY A 250 8.11 29.39 -6.50
N LYS A 251 6.89 28.84 -6.40
CA LYS A 251 5.71 29.22 -7.21
C LYS A 251 4.77 30.19 -6.49
N GLY A 252 5.07 30.54 -5.24
CA GLY A 252 4.19 31.37 -4.40
C GLY A 252 2.90 30.65 -3.96
N VAL A 253 2.91 29.30 -3.94
CA VAL A 253 1.81 28.43 -3.51
C VAL A 253 2.18 27.83 -2.17
N THR A 254 1.18 27.47 -1.35
CA THR A 254 1.42 26.95 -0.01
C THR A 254 0.63 25.65 0.26
N LEU A 255 1.06 24.92 1.31
CA LEU A 255 0.36 23.76 1.91
C LEU A 255 0.16 22.60 0.94
N ASP A 256 1.14 22.32 0.12
CA ASP A 256 1.08 21.26 -0.89
C ASP A 256 1.57 19.89 -0.37
N GLU A 257 2.26 19.84 0.76
CA GLU A 257 2.84 18.61 1.25
C GLU A 257 1.83 17.70 1.97
N MET A 258 2.09 16.41 1.90
CA MET A 258 1.38 15.37 2.64
C MET A 258 2.30 14.19 2.97
N HIS A 259 1.90 13.38 3.95
CA HIS A 259 2.49 12.06 4.23
C HIS A 259 1.50 10.96 3.89
N ILE A 260 2.01 9.83 3.40
CA ILE A 260 1.20 8.64 3.09
C ILE A 260 1.86 7.43 3.73
N VAL A 261 1.04 6.58 4.36
CA VAL A 261 1.43 5.28 4.92
C VAL A 261 0.56 4.20 4.31
N VAL A 262 1.18 3.15 3.81
CA VAL A 262 0.51 1.91 3.40
C VAL A 262 0.73 0.89 4.50
N PHE A 263 -0.33 0.26 4.97
CA PHE A 263 -0.28 -0.64 6.13
C PHE A 263 -1.14 -1.88 5.93
N ASP A 264 -0.86 -2.89 6.75
CA ASP A 264 -1.58 -4.17 6.78
C ASP A 264 -2.70 -4.11 7.82
N THR A 265 -3.94 -4.29 7.38
CA THR A 265 -5.12 -4.23 8.26
C THR A 265 -5.40 -5.53 8.99
N THR A 266 -5.19 -6.67 8.32
CA THR A 266 -5.56 -8.00 8.82
C THR A 266 -4.37 -8.84 9.28
N GLY A 267 -3.15 -8.44 8.92
CA GLY A 267 -1.93 -9.18 9.23
C GLY A 267 -1.56 -10.25 8.20
N ASP A 268 -2.26 -10.31 7.07
CA ASP A 268 -2.02 -11.33 6.04
C ASP A 268 -0.72 -11.11 5.25
N ILE A 269 -0.17 -9.92 5.32
CA ILE A 269 1.03 -9.51 4.58
C ILE A 269 2.25 -9.46 5.48
N SER A 270 2.17 -8.68 6.56
CA SER A 270 3.28 -8.44 7.50
C SER A 270 3.32 -9.44 8.66
N GLY A 271 2.22 -10.11 8.95
CA GLY A 271 2.00 -10.87 10.16
C GLY A 271 1.55 -10.02 11.36
N PHE A 272 1.44 -8.70 11.19
CA PHE A 272 1.04 -7.74 12.22
C PHE A 272 -0.19 -6.95 11.80
N ARG A 273 -1.07 -6.68 12.74
CA ARG A 273 -2.31 -5.94 12.50
C ARG A 273 -2.18 -4.50 12.96
N ALA A 274 -2.54 -3.56 12.11
CA ALA A 274 -2.49 -2.14 12.44
C ALA A 274 -3.43 -1.71 13.58
N ASP A 275 -4.48 -2.49 13.86
CA ASP A 275 -5.47 -2.25 14.93
C ASP A 275 -5.12 -2.95 16.25
N THR A 276 -4.06 -3.77 16.28
CA THR A 276 -3.61 -4.45 17.49
C THR A 276 -2.69 -3.56 18.31
N ALA A 277 -2.89 -3.54 19.63
CA ALA A 277 -2.05 -2.75 20.54
C ALA A 277 -0.56 -3.11 20.39
N GLY A 278 0.28 -2.08 20.18
CA GLY A 278 1.72 -2.25 20.02
C GLY A 278 2.20 -2.76 18.67
N GLU A 279 1.30 -3.12 17.75
CA GLU A 279 1.68 -3.66 16.43
C GLU A 279 1.59 -2.65 15.28
N ARG A 280 1.01 -1.47 15.49
CA ARG A 280 0.72 -0.49 14.43
C ARG A 280 1.92 -0.15 13.55
N THR A 281 3.11 0.00 14.12
CA THR A 281 4.34 0.32 13.39
C THR A 281 4.91 -0.89 12.64
N ASN A 282 4.74 -2.10 13.19
CA ASN A 282 5.15 -3.34 12.54
C ASN A 282 4.24 -3.72 11.37
N ALA A 283 2.98 -3.26 11.40
CA ALA A 283 2.02 -3.43 10.31
C ALA A 283 2.25 -2.46 9.14
N VAL A 284 3.15 -1.49 9.26
CA VAL A 284 3.47 -0.54 8.18
C VAL A 284 4.31 -1.24 7.10
N LEU A 285 3.81 -1.19 5.87
CA LEU A 285 4.45 -1.77 4.70
C LEU A 285 5.30 -0.74 3.96
N GLU A 286 4.77 0.47 3.78
CA GLU A 286 5.44 1.57 3.08
C GLU A 286 5.11 2.90 3.74
N ARG A 287 6.05 3.85 3.66
CA ARG A 287 5.86 5.23 4.10
C ARG A 287 6.44 6.21 3.11
N TYR A 288 5.73 7.30 2.88
CA TYR A 288 6.12 8.35 1.96
C TYR A 288 6.00 9.70 2.65
N ALA A 289 7.13 10.40 2.77
CA ALA A 289 7.22 11.68 3.45
C ALA A 289 7.24 12.84 2.44
N PHE A 290 6.55 13.94 2.78
CA PHE A 290 6.60 15.21 2.07
C PHE A 290 6.29 15.10 0.58
N LEU A 291 5.31 14.29 0.21
CA LEU A 291 4.76 14.23 -1.13
C LEU A 291 3.93 15.47 -1.41
N SER A 292 3.91 15.92 -2.68
CA SER A 292 3.18 17.13 -3.05
C SER A 292 1.86 16.82 -3.74
N GLN A 293 0.85 17.64 -3.46
CA GLN A 293 -0.43 17.66 -4.18
C GLN A 293 -0.33 18.37 -5.55
N HIS A 294 0.78 19.10 -5.80
CA HIS A 294 0.97 19.85 -7.04
C HIS A 294 1.44 18.94 -8.17
N PRO A 295 0.76 18.91 -9.35
CA PRO A 295 1.03 17.95 -10.43
C PRO A 295 2.42 18.09 -11.05
N ASN A 296 3.05 19.25 -10.97
CA ASN A 296 4.39 19.51 -11.50
C ASN A 296 5.46 19.59 -10.42
N ALA A 297 5.15 19.15 -9.19
CA ALA A 297 6.10 19.24 -8.09
C ALA A 297 7.37 18.43 -8.35
N LYS A 298 8.48 18.99 -7.90
CA LYS A 298 9.78 18.33 -7.94
C LYS A 298 10.46 18.40 -6.58
N SER A 299 11.15 17.32 -6.25
CA SER A 299 12.05 17.27 -5.09
C SER A 299 13.25 18.21 -5.30
N PRO A 300 14.02 18.53 -4.26
CA PRO A 300 15.26 19.30 -4.39
C PRO A 300 16.27 18.68 -5.37
N GLN A 301 16.21 17.36 -5.60
CA GLN A 301 17.06 16.64 -6.55
C GLN A 301 16.49 16.65 -7.99
N GLY A 302 15.35 17.31 -8.24
CA GLY A 302 14.72 17.42 -9.55
C GLY A 302 13.80 16.28 -9.95
N ASN A 303 13.62 15.25 -9.11
CA ASN A 303 12.69 14.14 -9.36
C ASN A 303 11.25 14.61 -9.18
N ALA A 304 10.31 14.01 -9.92
CA ALA A 304 8.90 14.28 -9.70
C ALA A 304 8.49 13.90 -8.26
N ASN A 305 7.76 14.82 -7.61
CA ASN A 305 7.27 14.67 -6.23
C ASN A 305 5.74 14.74 -6.11
N PHE A 306 5.05 14.72 -7.23
CA PHE A 306 3.58 14.59 -7.24
C PHE A 306 3.19 13.21 -6.71
N TYR A 307 2.29 13.16 -5.72
CA TYR A 307 2.05 11.93 -4.97
C TYR A 307 1.58 10.75 -5.83
N PRO A 308 0.69 10.89 -6.85
CA PRO A 308 0.33 9.77 -7.72
C PRO A 308 1.53 9.20 -8.49
N ASP A 309 2.42 10.07 -8.99
CA ASP A 309 3.61 9.67 -9.74
C ASP A 309 4.62 8.94 -8.84
N VAL A 310 4.77 9.39 -7.59
CA VAL A 310 5.68 8.75 -6.64
C VAL A 310 5.15 7.39 -6.24
N ILE A 311 3.86 7.28 -5.92
CA ILE A 311 3.20 6.01 -5.59
C ILE A 311 3.32 5.03 -6.76
N PHE A 312 3.02 5.45 -7.98
CA PHE A 312 3.16 4.56 -9.14
C PHE A 312 4.57 3.98 -9.28
N ARG A 313 5.61 4.80 -9.07
CA ARG A 313 7.01 4.38 -9.27
C ARG A 313 7.61 3.61 -8.10
N GLN A 314 7.15 3.85 -6.88
CA GLN A 314 7.82 3.36 -5.67
C GLN A 314 7.00 2.36 -4.88
N SER A 315 5.66 2.40 -4.94
CA SER A 315 4.84 1.47 -4.20
C SER A 315 4.89 0.08 -4.83
N SER A 316 5.03 -0.94 -4.00
CA SER A 316 4.87 -2.34 -4.36
C SER A 316 3.46 -2.89 -4.09
N PHE A 317 2.62 -2.11 -3.39
CA PHE A 317 1.34 -2.58 -2.87
C PHE A 317 0.13 -1.89 -3.45
N VAL A 318 0.21 -0.59 -3.78
CA VAL A 318 -0.96 0.18 -4.19
C VAL A 318 -0.75 1.00 -5.45
N TYR A 319 -1.85 1.22 -6.19
CA TYR A 319 -2.01 2.23 -7.23
C TYR A 319 -2.86 3.38 -6.68
N TRP A 320 -2.57 4.59 -7.13
CA TRP A 320 -3.48 5.71 -7.01
C TRP A 320 -4.58 5.59 -8.09
N LEU A 321 -5.85 5.82 -7.72
CA LEU A 321 -6.96 5.78 -8.67
C LEU A 321 -7.69 7.12 -8.75
N ASP A 322 -7.83 7.84 -7.63
CA ASP A 322 -8.46 9.16 -7.63
C ASP A 322 -7.97 10.02 -6.45
N HIS A 323 -8.25 11.30 -6.52
CA HIS A 323 -8.00 12.23 -5.43
C HIS A 323 -9.13 12.14 -4.39
N PRO A 324 -8.81 12.01 -3.09
CA PRO A 324 -9.84 12.14 -2.06
C PRO A 324 -10.64 13.43 -2.24
N SER A 325 -11.94 13.37 -2.13
CA SER A 325 -12.84 14.53 -2.35
C SER A 325 -12.52 15.72 -1.46
N VAL A 326 -11.97 15.48 -0.27
CA VAL A 326 -11.50 16.52 0.67
C VAL A 326 -10.25 17.25 0.16
N LEU A 327 -9.53 16.68 -0.83
CA LEU A 327 -8.41 17.30 -1.53
C LEU A 327 -8.85 17.92 -2.86
N SER A 328 -9.93 18.67 -2.87
CA SER A 328 -10.56 19.22 -4.08
C SER A 328 -9.62 20.00 -5.01
N ASN A 329 -8.45 20.38 -4.51
CA ASN A 329 -7.42 21.10 -5.26
C ASN A 329 -6.22 20.22 -5.67
N ALA A 330 -6.16 18.95 -5.25
CA ALA A 330 -5.07 18.05 -5.63
C ALA A 330 -5.10 17.79 -7.13
N GLY A 331 -3.91 17.65 -7.73
CA GLY A 331 -3.79 17.46 -9.18
C GLY A 331 -4.02 18.68 -10.04
N PHE A 332 -4.47 19.80 -9.46
CA PHE A 332 -4.63 21.06 -10.20
C PHE A 332 -3.42 21.96 -9.97
N PRO A 333 -2.85 22.57 -11.06
CA PRO A 333 -1.83 23.60 -10.87
C PRO A 333 -2.44 24.82 -10.16
N ARG A 334 -1.82 25.23 -9.06
CA ARG A 334 -2.20 26.45 -8.34
C ARG A 334 -1.33 27.61 -8.77
N THR A 335 -1.89 28.81 -8.73
CA THR A 335 -1.17 30.05 -9.06
C THR A 335 -0.70 30.76 -7.79
N ALA A 336 0.27 31.66 -7.95
CA ALA A 336 0.83 32.43 -6.83
C ALA A 336 -0.27 33.10 -5.97
N GLY A 337 -0.09 33.03 -4.67
CA GLY A 337 -1.06 33.51 -3.67
C GLY A 337 -2.16 32.51 -3.30
N GLN A 338 -2.17 31.31 -3.90
CA GLN A 338 -3.16 30.27 -3.57
C GLN A 338 -2.54 29.19 -2.68
N SER A 339 -3.41 28.50 -1.90
CA SER A 339 -3.06 27.35 -1.08
C SER A 339 -3.74 26.09 -1.59
N TYR A 340 -3.14 24.93 -1.35
CA TYR A 340 -3.83 23.66 -1.51
C TYR A 340 -4.83 23.47 -0.36
N ALA A 341 -5.91 22.74 -0.63
CA ALA A 341 -6.87 22.39 0.41
C ALA A 341 -6.24 21.36 1.37
N ASN A 342 -6.43 21.58 2.66
CA ASN A 342 -5.80 20.80 3.71
C ASN A 342 -6.60 19.56 4.10
N GLY A 343 -7.44 19.06 3.22
CA GLY A 343 -8.33 17.97 3.59
C GLY A 343 -9.37 18.41 4.61
N ASN A 344 -9.79 17.48 5.43
CA ASN A 344 -10.76 17.75 6.46
C ASN A 344 -10.10 18.44 7.68
N GLY A 345 -10.11 19.76 7.69
CA GLY A 345 -9.46 20.56 8.74
C GLY A 345 -9.95 20.32 10.17
N THR A 346 -11.07 19.61 10.33
CA THR A 346 -11.63 19.25 11.64
C THR A 346 -11.29 17.83 12.08
N THR A 347 -11.25 16.86 11.16
CA THR A 347 -11.07 15.44 11.51
C THR A 347 -9.67 14.91 11.28
N GLY A 348 -8.77 15.69 10.69
CA GLY A 348 -7.37 15.29 10.56
C GLY A 348 -7.05 14.46 9.35
N GLU A 349 -6.48 13.28 9.54
CA GLU A 349 -6.04 12.39 8.47
C GLU A 349 -7.22 11.69 7.78
N ILE A 350 -6.90 11.13 6.60
CA ILE A 350 -7.84 10.34 5.80
C ILE A 350 -7.29 8.92 5.73
N THR A 351 -8.10 7.95 6.14
CA THR A 351 -7.70 6.53 6.12
C THR A 351 -8.67 5.70 5.29
N PHE A 352 -8.11 4.87 4.43
CA PHE A 352 -8.83 3.97 3.54
C PHE A 352 -8.46 2.53 3.85
N SER A 353 -9.43 1.63 3.83
CA SER A 353 -9.22 0.18 3.80
C SER A 353 -9.65 -0.33 2.44
N LEU A 354 -8.85 -1.19 1.83
CA LEU A 354 -9.15 -1.77 0.54
C LEU A 354 -9.98 -3.04 0.73
N SER A 355 -10.92 -3.28 -0.19
CA SER A 355 -11.76 -4.47 -0.20
C SER A 355 -12.27 -4.79 -1.61
N GLY A 356 -13.04 -5.89 -1.78
CA GLY A 356 -13.57 -6.30 -3.08
C GLY A 356 -12.55 -6.97 -4.00
N GLY A 357 -11.34 -7.22 -3.53
CA GLY A 357 -10.39 -8.10 -4.22
C GLY A 357 -10.89 -9.53 -4.20
N THR A 358 -10.85 -10.20 -5.35
CA THR A 358 -11.33 -11.57 -5.52
C THR A 358 -10.30 -12.45 -6.20
N ASP A 359 -10.12 -13.66 -5.70
CA ASP A 359 -9.39 -14.72 -6.37
C ASP A 359 -10.36 -15.54 -7.24
N ASP A 360 -9.86 -16.00 -8.37
CA ASP A 360 -10.55 -17.00 -9.17
C ASP A 360 -9.53 -18.01 -9.71
N TYR A 361 -9.65 -19.23 -9.23
CA TYR A 361 -8.80 -20.36 -9.62
C TYR A 361 -9.51 -21.31 -10.57
N ALA A 362 -10.80 -21.07 -10.85
CA ALA A 362 -11.61 -21.92 -11.73
C ALA A 362 -11.43 -21.50 -13.20
N ILE A 363 -10.20 -21.68 -13.72
CA ILE A 363 -9.85 -21.29 -15.07
C ILE A 363 -10.60 -22.17 -16.08
N THR A 364 -11.40 -21.55 -16.92
CA THR A 364 -12.10 -22.21 -18.04
C THR A 364 -11.16 -22.52 -19.21
N VAL A 365 -11.57 -23.44 -20.08
CA VAL A 365 -10.78 -23.77 -21.28
C VAL A 365 -10.58 -22.54 -22.18
N GLY A 366 -11.61 -21.66 -22.30
CA GLY A 366 -11.51 -20.43 -23.11
C GLY A 366 -10.55 -19.41 -22.54
N GLU A 367 -10.48 -19.25 -21.21
CA GLU A 367 -9.52 -18.38 -20.52
C GLU A 367 -8.09 -18.91 -20.67
N LEU A 368 -7.94 -20.23 -20.55
CA LEU A 368 -6.66 -20.88 -20.74
C LEU A 368 -6.16 -20.73 -22.20
N ASP A 369 -7.05 -20.94 -23.19
CA ASP A 369 -6.74 -20.72 -24.60
C ASP A 369 -6.31 -19.27 -24.87
N THR A 370 -7.04 -18.31 -24.30
CA THR A 370 -6.68 -16.88 -24.37
C THR A 370 -5.31 -16.59 -23.79
N ALA A 371 -4.97 -17.23 -22.67
CA ALA A 371 -3.69 -17.07 -22.01
C ALA A 371 -2.54 -17.71 -22.82
N TYR A 372 -2.74 -18.89 -23.40
CA TYR A 372 -1.75 -19.53 -24.27
C TYR A 372 -1.54 -18.79 -25.59
N ASN A 373 -2.57 -18.17 -26.15
CA ASN A 373 -2.46 -17.36 -27.36
C ASN A 373 -1.56 -16.11 -27.20
N LYS A 374 -1.21 -15.73 -25.95
CA LYS A 374 -0.22 -14.67 -25.71
C LYS A 374 1.20 -15.07 -26.11
N PHE A 375 1.50 -16.37 -26.19
CA PHE A 375 2.83 -16.86 -26.54
C PHE A 375 3.04 -17.04 -28.07
N ALA A 376 1.97 -16.88 -28.87
CA ALA A 376 1.96 -17.06 -30.31
C ALA A 376 2.69 -15.97 -31.11
#